data_caedf0bc2927604c1f7de1e562882dcd
#
_entry.id   caedf0bc2927604c1f7de1e562882dcd
#
_cell.length_a   1.000
_cell.length_b   1.000
_cell.length_c   1.000
_cell.angle_alpha   90.00
_cell.angle_beta   90.00
_cell.angle_gamma   90.00
#
_symmetry.space_group_name_H-M   'P 1'
#
loop_
_entity.id
_entity.type
_entity.pdbx_description
1 polymer ?
#
loop_
_entity_poly.entity_id
_entity_poly.type
_entity_poly.pdbx_seq_one_letter_code
_entity_poly.pdbx_strand_id
1 'polypeptide(L)'
;MKGGANMDDYTRKFNAAEDKDQQVHYILTTVYESLEEKGYDPINQIVGYILSADPTYITNHNSARTLICKIDRDELLQVLVKSYLEL
;
A
#
# COMPACT_ATOMS: atom_id res chain seq x y z
N MET A 1 -21.40 4.91 14.31
CA MET A 1 -21.28 4.57 13.99
C MET A 1 -21.35 4.02 13.56
N LYS A 2 -21.38 4.01 13.29
CA LYS A 2 -21.59 3.55 12.82
C LYS A 2 -21.14 2.97 12.24
N GLY A 3 -21.40 2.74 12.73
CA GLY A 3 -20.91 1.51 12.19
C GLY A 3 -20.14 1.73 11.02
N GLY A 4 -19.52 2.60 11.10
CA GLY A 4 -18.82 3.03 9.96
C GLY A 4 -17.94 2.02 9.29
N ALA A 5 -17.84 0.87 9.80
CA ALA A 5 -16.92 -0.09 9.22
C ALA A 5 -17.42 -0.73 7.94
N ASN A 6 -18.38 -0.16 7.29
CA ASN A 6 -18.91 -0.74 6.08
C ASN A 6 -18.14 -0.27 4.85
N MET A 7 -18.57 -0.75 3.70
CA MET A 7 -17.89 -0.43 2.44
C MET A 7 -17.97 1.04 2.10
N ASP A 8 -19.06 1.70 2.46
CA ASP A 8 -19.19 3.11 2.17
C ASP A 8 -18.11 3.92 2.86
N ASP A 9 -17.79 3.53 4.08
CA ASP A 9 -16.76 4.21 4.83
C ASP A 9 -15.40 4.07 4.16
N TYR A 10 -15.10 2.85 3.72
CA TYR A 10 -13.85 2.59 3.02
C TYR A 10 -13.78 3.40 1.73
N THR A 11 -14.85 3.37 0.95
CA THR A 11 -14.88 4.05 -0.33
C THR A 11 -14.70 5.56 -0.14
N ARG A 12 -15.41 6.12 0.83
CA ARG A 12 -15.31 7.54 1.08
C ARG A 12 -13.92 7.94 1.49
N LYS A 13 -13.24 7.07 2.22
CA LYS A 13 -11.91 7.36 2.72
C LYS A 13 -10.89 7.46 1.58
N PHE A 14 -11.09 6.72 0.51
CA PHE A 14 -10.07 6.59 -0.52
C PHE A 14 -10.50 7.07 -1.89
N ASN A 15 -11.53 7.89 -1.98
CA ASN A 15 -12.04 8.25 -3.28
C ASN A 15 -11.61 9.61 -3.78
N ALA A 16 -10.85 10.34 -3.02
CA ALA A 16 -10.43 11.69 -3.41
C ALA A 16 -8.93 11.74 -3.52
N ALA A 17 -8.45 12.70 -4.33
CA ALA A 17 -7.00 12.82 -4.52
C ALA A 17 -6.29 13.08 -3.20
N GLU A 18 -6.91 13.82 -2.31
CA GLU A 18 -6.29 14.13 -1.03
C GLU A 18 -6.20 12.91 -0.12
N ASP A 19 -6.93 11.85 -0.45
CA ASP A 19 -6.88 10.61 0.31
C ASP A 19 -5.81 9.67 -0.19
N LYS A 20 -5.02 10.07 -1.17
CA LYS A 20 -4.00 9.20 -1.73
C LYS A 20 -3.00 8.77 -0.66
N ASP A 21 -2.63 9.69 0.22
CA ASP A 21 -1.71 9.34 1.30
C ASP A 21 -2.26 8.23 2.17
N GLN A 22 -3.54 8.30 2.51
CA GLN A 22 -4.15 7.28 3.35
C GLN A 22 -4.27 5.96 2.62
N GLN A 23 -4.59 6.02 1.34
CA GLN A 23 -4.67 4.80 0.53
C GLN A 23 -3.31 4.10 0.47
N VAL A 24 -2.27 4.86 0.21
CA VAL A 24 -0.92 4.29 0.17
C VAL A 24 -0.53 3.74 1.53
N HIS A 25 -0.85 4.47 2.60
CA HIS A 25 -0.52 4.00 3.93
C HIS A 25 -1.19 2.66 4.23
N TYR A 26 -2.47 2.55 3.91
CA TYR A 26 -3.20 1.31 4.15
C TYR A 26 -2.59 0.16 3.36
N ILE A 27 -2.33 0.39 2.08
CA ILE A 27 -1.81 -0.66 1.22
C ILE A 27 -0.41 -1.08 1.66
N LEU A 28 0.46 -0.12 1.92
CA LEU A 28 1.83 -0.46 2.32
C LEU A 28 1.86 -1.14 3.67
N THR A 29 1.02 -0.72 4.61
CA THR A 29 0.98 -1.37 5.91
C THR A 29 0.54 -2.82 5.77
N THR A 30 -0.49 -3.06 4.96
CA THR A 30 -0.98 -4.42 4.74
C THR A 30 0.09 -5.28 4.06
N VAL A 31 0.77 -4.70 3.06
CA VAL A 31 1.82 -5.41 2.35
C VAL A 31 2.98 -5.73 3.30
N TYR A 32 3.39 -4.75 4.09
CA TYR A 32 4.48 -4.95 5.05
C TYR A 32 4.15 -6.09 6.01
N GLU A 33 2.96 -6.04 6.60
CA GLU A 33 2.56 -7.05 7.56
C GLU A 33 2.46 -8.43 6.92
N SER A 34 1.94 -8.48 5.70
CA SER A 34 1.78 -9.75 5.00
C SER A 34 3.12 -10.37 4.68
N LEU A 35 4.09 -9.56 4.26
CA LEU A 35 5.43 -10.06 3.99
C LEU A 35 6.10 -10.54 5.27
N GLU A 36 5.94 -9.77 6.34
CA GLU A 36 6.54 -10.15 7.61
C GLU A 36 5.96 -11.46 8.13
N GLU A 37 4.65 -11.62 8.03
CA GLU A 37 4.00 -12.85 8.47
C GLU A 37 4.51 -14.07 7.72
N LYS A 38 4.89 -13.90 6.47
CA LYS A 38 5.39 -15.00 5.66
C LYS A 38 6.90 -15.16 5.76
N GLY A 39 7.56 -14.38 6.60
CA GLY A 39 8.98 -14.55 6.85
C GLY A 39 9.91 -13.85 5.88
N TYR A 40 9.37 -12.95 5.05
CA TYR A 40 10.20 -12.17 4.14
C TYR A 40 10.74 -10.92 4.84
N ASP A 41 11.75 -10.33 4.24
CA ASP A 41 12.24 -9.01 4.63
C ASP A 41 11.33 -7.98 3.94
N PRO A 42 10.39 -7.35 4.65
CA PRO A 42 9.39 -6.53 3.97
C PRO A 42 9.99 -5.35 3.22
N ILE A 43 10.97 -4.70 3.80
CA ILE A 43 11.54 -3.51 3.16
C ILE A 43 12.24 -3.90 1.86
N ASN A 44 13.06 -4.95 1.89
CA ASN A 44 13.75 -5.37 0.68
C ASN A 44 12.78 -5.79 -0.41
N GLN A 45 11.71 -6.49 -0.04
CA GLN A 45 10.74 -6.93 -1.04
C GLN A 45 9.99 -5.76 -1.66
N ILE A 46 9.60 -4.79 -0.83
CA ILE A 46 8.90 -3.61 -1.35
C ILE A 46 9.82 -2.81 -2.25
N VAL A 47 11.06 -2.59 -1.83
CA VAL A 47 12.02 -1.88 -2.66
C VAL A 47 12.25 -2.62 -3.98
N GLY A 48 12.40 -3.95 -3.92
CA GLY A 48 12.57 -4.73 -5.14
C GLY A 48 11.41 -4.58 -6.09
N TYR A 49 10.20 -4.57 -5.55
CA TYR A 49 9.03 -4.34 -6.38
C TYR A 49 9.06 -2.97 -7.06
N ILE A 50 9.39 -1.94 -6.29
CA ILE A 50 9.40 -0.58 -6.84
C ILE A 50 10.42 -0.47 -7.95
N LEU A 51 11.58 -1.07 -7.78
CA LEU A 51 12.65 -0.96 -8.78
C LEU A 51 12.40 -1.79 -10.01
N SER A 52 11.78 -2.95 -9.85
CA SER A 52 11.66 -3.91 -10.96
C SER A 52 10.30 -3.92 -11.63
N ALA A 53 9.28 -3.40 -10.94
CA ALA A 53 7.89 -3.52 -11.37
C ALA A 53 7.42 -4.97 -11.41
N ASP A 54 8.11 -5.87 -10.75
CA ASP A 54 7.78 -7.28 -10.75
C ASP A 54 6.91 -7.60 -9.54
N PRO A 55 5.62 -7.85 -9.73
CA PRO A 55 4.73 -8.07 -8.60
C PRO A 55 5.04 -9.34 -7.81
N THR A 56 5.86 -10.23 -8.35
CA THR A 56 6.21 -11.44 -7.61
C THR A 56 7.11 -11.16 -6.42
N TYR A 57 7.67 -9.96 -6.31
CA TYR A 57 8.34 -9.56 -5.08
C TYR A 57 7.40 -9.51 -3.89
N ILE A 58 6.10 -9.40 -4.15
CA ILE A 58 5.09 -9.22 -3.09
C ILE A 58 4.30 -10.50 -2.94
N THR A 59 4.21 -10.99 -1.71
CA THR A 59 3.46 -12.21 -1.42
C THR A 59 1.98 -12.06 -1.78
N ASN A 60 1.34 -13.17 -2.11
CA ASN A 60 -0.12 -13.21 -2.29
C ASN A 60 -0.88 -13.22 -0.98
N HIS A 61 -0.19 -13.43 0.12
CA HIS A 61 -0.83 -13.51 1.43
C HIS A 61 -1.63 -12.23 1.69
N ASN A 62 -2.85 -12.37 2.18
CA ASN A 62 -3.74 -11.24 2.47
C ASN A 62 -4.01 -10.36 1.26
N SER A 63 -3.91 -10.91 0.06
CA SER A 63 -4.10 -10.18 -1.19
C SER A 63 -3.12 -9.01 -1.35
N ALA A 64 -1.97 -9.10 -0.70
CA ALA A 64 -1.01 -8.00 -0.71
C ALA A 64 -0.55 -7.66 -2.13
N ARG A 65 -0.30 -8.67 -2.95
CA ARG A 65 0.14 -8.44 -4.33
C ARG A 65 -0.91 -7.67 -5.12
N THR A 66 -2.16 -8.05 -4.98
CA THR A 66 -3.26 -7.36 -5.66
C THR A 66 -3.37 -5.92 -5.18
N LEU A 67 -3.22 -5.72 -3.88
CA LEU A 67 -3.35 -4.39 -3.30
C LEU A 67 -2.27 -3.45 -3.82
N ILE A 68 -1.02 -3.88 -3.82
CA ILE A 68 0.05 -2.97 -4.20
C ILE A 68 -0.03 -2.62 -5.68
N CYS A 69 -0.60 -3.51 -6.49
CA CYS A 69 -0.74 -3.25 -7.91
C CYS A 69 -1.85 -2.24 -8.23
N LYS A 70 -2.65 -1.85 -7.25
CA LYS A 70 -3.70 -0.86 -7.47
C LYS A 70 -3.17 0.56 -7.57
N ILE A 71 -1.92 0.78 -7.21
CA ILE A 71 -1.31 2.11 -7.23
C ILE A 71 -0.14 2.10 -8.20
N ASP A 72 -0.08 3.12 -9.05
CA ASP A 72 1.07 3.27 -9.92
C ASP A 72 2.32 3.51 -9.09
N ARG A 73 3.44 2.95 -9.56
CA ARG A 73 4.67 3.04 -8.79
C ARG A 73 5.16 4.46 -8.64
N ASP A 74 4.95 5.31 -9.65
CA ASP A 74 5.35 6.70 -9.52
C ASP A 74 4.53 7.43 -8.48
N GLU A 75 3.22 7.15 -8.40
CA GLU A 75 2.39 7.73 -7.35
C GLU A 75 2.83 7.26 -5.98
N LEU A 76 3.12 5.96 -5.89
CA LEU A 76 3.61 5.39 -4.65
C LEU A 76 4.86 6.09 -4.18
N LEU A 77 5.81 6.27 -5.09
CA LEU A 77 7.07 6.94 -4.76
C LEU A 77 6.84 8.39 -4.36
N GLN A 78 5.95 9.09 -5.05
CA GLN A 78 5.68 10.49 -4.70
C GLN A 78 5.16 10.61 -3.28
N VAL A 79 4.22 9.73 -2.91
CA VAL A 79 3.68 9.77 -1.56
C VAL A 79 4.77 9.48 -0.54
N LEU A 80 5.60 8.48 -0.82
CA LEU A 80 6.66 8.11 0.12
C LEU A 80 7.67 9.25 0.30
N VAL A 81 8.07 9.88 -0.79
CA VAL A 81 9.04 10.97 -0.71
C VAL A 81 8.45 12.16 0.04
N LYS A 82 7.21 12.52 -0.29
CA LYS A 82 6.57 13.63 0.39
C LYS A 82 6.40 13.34 1.88
N SER A 83 6.03 12.11 2.19
CA SER A 83 5.84 11.72 3.58
C SER A 83 7.14 11.80 4.36
N TYR A 84 8.22 11.34 3.76
CA TYR A 84 9.52 11.39 4.42
C TYR A 84 9.96 12.83 4.67
N LEU A 85 9.69 13.70 3.70
CA LEU A 85 10.07 15.11 3.80
C LEU A 85 9.04 15.94 4.56
N GLU A 86 7.92 15.35 4.90
CA GLU A 86 6.83 16.02 5.64
C GLU A 86 6.23 17.18 4.86
N LEU A 87 6.04 16.96 3.57
CA LEU A 87 5.42 17.96 2.71
C LEU A 87 3.91 17.78 2.57
#